data_dce0dc3ed36cb50a561008a4eb80e4c9
#
_entry.id   dce0dc3ed36cb50a561008a4eb80e4c9
#
_cell.length_a   1.000
_cell.length_b   1.000
_cell.length_c   1.000
_cell.angle_alpha   90.00
_cell.angle_beta   90.00
_cell.angle_gamma   90.00
#
_symmetry.space_group_name_H-M   'P 1'
#
loop_
_entity.id
_entity.type
_entity.pdbx_description
1 polymer ?
#
loop_
_entity_poly.entity_id
_entity_poly.type
_entity_poly.pdbx_seq_one_letter_code
_entity_poly.pdbx_strand_id
1 'polypeptide(L)'
;MPTPPRVLLLLAKKRPADLEARIAAGEEPEVEYLALARRLGAEIVDFHSVEASSSRAVRWAARRLGLAWGLALLGAQRRREFAHLYATGEDVGIPLVMLLRALRWHERLTVVIHNADTPKRRRLLRALGHRAYHAVICLSAAQERVLVDTVGLPAAKVKRMRLWMDHRFYRPSRAAGENEAAGDYVLSIGMESRDYPTLQAAAAELPYRFHVVASGWSPTAGFTAAGGIQGGANITVERNLPYARLRELYDGCRLVVVPVKRVSYAAGVTGICEAMAMGKPVVASASPGILDYVEDGVSGRLVPVGDAGAMRGAIAALWDDPDGARAMGRHNRVWVEAEINTDAYVEQVARLLGSA
;
A
#
# COMPACT_ATOMS: atom_id res chain seq x y z
N MET A 1 -26.64 14.81 -18.97
CA MET A 1 -25.42 14.00 -18.71
C MET A 1 -25.87 12.63 -18.22
N PRO A 2 -25.30 11.50 -18.68
CA PRO A 2 -25.66 10.19 -18.14
C PRO A 2 -25.29 10.16 -16.65
N THR A 3 -26.17 9.60 -15.84
CA THR A 3 -25.92 9.39 -14.41
C THR A 3 -24.67 8.51 -14.25
N PRO A 4 -23.69 8.90 -13.43
CA PRO A 4 -22.50 8.07 -13.24
C PRO A 4 -22.88 6.67 -12.77
N PRO A 5 -22.15 5.63 -13.20
CA PRO A 5 -22.47 4.27 -12.82
C PRO A 5 -22.41 4.11 -11.30
N ARG A 6 -23.46 3.60 -10.68
CA ARG A 6 -23.45 3.30 -9.24
C ARG A 6 -22.42 2.21 -8.96
N VAL A 7 -21.51 2.49 -8.05
CA VAL A 7 -20.42 1.58 -7.67
C VAL A 7 -20.58 1.14 -6.22
N LEU A 8 -20.38 -0.16 -5.94
CA LEU A 8 -20.29 -0.69 -4.58
C LEU A 8 -18.82 -0.98 -4.26
N LEU A 9 -18.27 -0.29 -3.28
CA LEU A 9 -16.93 -0.54 -2.75
C LEU A 9 -16.99 -1.56 -1.61
N LEU A 10 -16.26 -2.67 -1.75
CA LEU A 10 -16.15 -3.71 -0.74
C LEU A 10 -14.80 -3.56 -0.02
N LEU A 11 -14.83 -3.07 1.20
CA LEU A 11 -13.67 -2.76 2.01
C LEU A 11 -13.34 -3.90 2.98
N ALA A 12 -12.21 -4.57 2.78
CA ALA A 12 -11.78 -5.75 3.55
C ALA A 12 -11.28 -5.40 4.98
N LYS A 13 -11.96 -4.47 5.66
CA LYS A 13 -11.67 -4.07 7.04
C LYS A 13 -12.91 -3.45 7.70
N LYS A 14 -12.83 -3.15 8.99
CA LYS A 14 -13.77 -2.27 9.68
C LYS A 14 -13.33 -0.82 9.52
N ARG A 15 -14.23 0.05 9.09
CA ARG A 15 -13.96 1.48 9.03
C ARG A 15 -14.25 2.09 10.41
N PRO A 16 -13.30 2.81 11.03
CA PRO A 16 -13.59 3.55 12.26
C PRO A 16 -14.69 4.60 12.02
N ALA A 17 -15.60 4.73 12.95
CA ALA A 17 -16.73 5.66 12.82
C ALA A 17 -16.27 7.14 12.83
N ASP A 18 -15.16 7.42 13.50
CA ASP A 18 -14.56 8.76 13.66
C ASP A 18 -13.48 9.08 12.62
N LEU A 19 -13.24 8.19 11.64
CA LEU A 19 -12.14 8.32 10.67
C LEU A 19 -12.20 9.66 9.92
N GLU A 20 -13.37 10.04 9.40
CA GLU A 20 -13.51 11.30 8.64
C GLU A 20 -13.25 12.53 9.51
N ALA A 21 -13.66 12.48 10.79
CA ALA A 21 -13.37 13.54 11.75
C ALA A 21 -11.86 13.64 12.04
N ARG A 22 -11.15 12.51 12.19
CA ARG A 22 -9.69 12.49 12.39
C ARG A 22 -8.92 12.96 11.16
N ILE A 23 -9.38 12.61 9.96
CA ILE A 23 -8.81 13.14 8.71
C ILE A 23 -9.01 14.66 8.65
N ALA A 24 -10.21 15.17 8.94
CA ALA A 24 -10.50 16.60 8.95
C ALA A 24 -9.69 17.36 10.01
N ALA A 25 -9.40 16.72 11.15
CA ALA A 25 -8.51 17.27 12.19
C ALA A 25 -7.02 17.21 11.81
N GLY A 26 -6.64 16.57 10.70
CA GLY A 26 -5.24 16.37 10.30
C GLY A 26 -4.46 15.37 11.17
N GLU A 27 -5.16 14.49 11.85
CA GLU A 27 -4.60 13.43 12.70
C GLU A 27 -4.28 12.15 11.89
N GLU A 28 -5.03 11.93 10.80
CA GLU A 28 -4.84 10.80 9.89
C GLU A 28 -4.82 11.24 8.43
N PRO A 29 -4.09 10.52 7.56
CA PRO A 29 -4.10 10.76 6.12
C PRO A 29 -5.46 10.40 5.52
N GLU A 30 -5.82 11.06 4.43
CA GLU A 30 -6.96 10.67 3.62
C GLU A 30 -6.73 9.29 3.02
N VAL A 31 -7.77 8.45 3.06
CA VAL A 31 -7.73 7.09 2.53
C VAL A 31 -8.43 7.02 1.16
N GLU A 32 -7.86 6.25 0.25
CA GLU A 32 -8.29 6.15 -1.14
C GLU A 32 -9.76 5.76 -1.31
N TYR A 33 -10.28 4.87 -0.49
CA TYR A 33 -11.66 4.39 -0.62
C TYR A 33 -12.69 5.47 -0.27
N LEU A 34 -12.37 6.44 0.62
CA LEU A 34 -13.24 7.59 0.88
C LEU A 34 -13.19 8.56 -0.30
N ALA A 35 -12.01 8.84 -0.83
CA ALA A 35 -11.84 9.69 -2.01
C ALA A 35 -12.53 9.06 -3.24
N LEU A 36 -12.38 7.76 -3.46
CA LEU A 36 -13.09 7.01 -4.49
C LEU A 36 -14.62 7.09 -4.30
N ALA A 37 -15.10 6.90 -3.07
CA ALA A 37 -16.54 6.96 -2.79
C ALA A 37 -17.12 8.32 -3.13
N ARG A 38 -16.44 9.41 -2.75
CA ARG A 38 -16.86 10.78 -3.09
C ARG A 38 -16.84 11.01 -4.61
N ARG A 39 -15.75 10.63 -5.29
CA ARG A 39 -15.56 10.86 -6.74
C ARG A 39 -16.57 10.08 -7.59
N LEU A 40 -16.90 8.85 -7.18
CA LEU A 40 -17.77 7.94 -7.93
C LEU A 40 -19.23 7.95 -7.46
N GLY A 41 -19.56 8.66 -6.38
CA GLY A 41 -20.86 8.49 -5.71
C GLY A 41 -21.08 7.05 -5.23
N ALA A 42 -20.02 6.37 -4.81
CA ALA A 42 -20.05 4.96 -4.47
C ALA A 42 -20.53 4.72 -3.04
N GLU A 43 -21.24 3.61 -2.85
CA GLU A 43 -21.57 3.10 -1.53
C GLU A 43 -20.43 2.22 -1.01
N ILE A 44 -20.04 2.38 0.26
CA ILE A 44 -19.03 1.55 0.91
C ILE A 44 -19.71 0.53 1.81
N VAL A 45 -19.37 -0.75 1.63
CA VAL A 45 -19.69 -1.83 2.57
C VAL A 45 -18.40 -2.42 3.12
N ASP A 46 -18.40 -2.68 4.41
CA ASP A 46 -17.24 -3.16 5.16
C ASP A 46 -17.63 -4.30 6.12
N PHE A 47 -16.74 -4.69 7.02
CA PHE A 47 -17.04 -5.74 7.99
C PHE A 47 -18.12 -5.34 9.01
N HIS A 48 -18.35 -4.07 9.29
CA HIS A 48 -19.52 -3.63 10.08
C HIS A 48 -20.81 -3.89 9.33
N SER A 49 -20.84 -3.65 8.02
CA SER A 49 -22.00 -3.94 7.17
C SER A 49 -22.36 -5.43 7.17
N VAL A 50 -21.34 -6.32 7.27
CA VAL A 50 -21.55 -7.77 7.40
C VAL A 50 -22.18 -8.12 8.74
N GLU A 51 -21.68 -7.55 9.82
CA GLU A 51 -22.19 -7.79 11.20
C GLU A 51 -23.62 -7.28 11.35
N ALA A 52 -23.95 -6.12 10.76
CA ALA A 52 -25.28 -5.51 10.77
C ALA A 52 -26.26 -6.13 9.75
N SER A 53 -25.81 -7.04 8.90
CA SER A 53 -26.63 -7.60 7.83
C SER A 53 -27.82 -8.39 8.34
N SER A 54 -29.02 -8.15 7.84
CA SER A 54 -30.23 -8.94 8.09
C SER A 54 -30.19 -10.33 7.42
N SER A 55 -29.35 -10.52 6.39
CA SER A 55 -29.23 -11.77 5.65
C SER A 55 -28.63 -12.89 6.50
N ARG A 56 -29.44 -13.93 6.77
CA ARG A 56 -28.98 -15.13 7.50
C ARG A 56 -27.80 -15.81 6.81
N ALA A 57 -27.81 -15.83 5.47
CA ALA A 57 -26.74 -16.42 4.67
C ALA A 57 -25.42 -15.64 4.81
N VAL A 58 -25.44 -14.30 4.79
CA VAL A 58 -24.26 -13.46 5.01
C VAL A 58 -23.65 -13.70 6.38
N ARG A 59 -24.49 -13.69 7.43
CA ARG A 59 -24.02 -13.97 8.81
C ARG A 59 -23.49 -15.40 8.97
N TRP A 60 -24.10 -16.37 8.32
CA TRP A 60 -23.62 -17.76 8.33
C TRP A 60 -22.25 -17.87 7.65
N ALA A 61 -22.09 -17.27 6.46
CA ALA A 61 -20.82 -17.25 5.73
C ALA A 61 -19.72 -16.57 6.56
N ALA A 62 -20.03 -15.43 7.18
CA ALA A 62 -19.09 -14.70 8.03
C ALA A 62 -18.62 -15.54 9.23
N ARG A 63 -19.53 -16.27 9.88
CA ARG A 63 -19.21 -17.12 11.05
C ARG A 63 -18.43 -18.38 10.69
N ARG A 64 -18.69 -19.00 9.53
CA ARG A 64 -18.12 -20.29 9.13
C ARG A 64 -16.88 -20.16 8.25
N LEU A 65 -16.82 -19.14 7.40
CA LEU A 65 -15.78 -18.95 6.39
C LEU A 65 -14.96 -17.66 6.61
N GLY A 66 -15.40 -16.81 7.54
CA GLY A 66 -14.76 -15.53 7.85
C GLY A 66 -15.46 -14.31 7.24
N LEU A 67 -15.15 -13.13 7.80
CA LEU A 67 -15.80 -11.85 7.42
C LEU A 67 -15.63 -11.52 5.94
N ALA A 68 -14.51 -11.87 5.33
CA ALA A 68 -14.27 -11.65 3.91
C ALA A 68 -15.27 -12.40 3.01
N TRP A 69 -15.64 -13.63 3.36
CA TRP A 69 -16.69 -14.39 2.67
C TRP A 69 -18.08 -13.81 2.91
N GLY A 70 -18.33 -13.33 4.15
CA GLY A 70 -19.58 -12.61 4.46
C GLY A 70 -19.74 -11.37 3.60
N LEU A 71 -18.67 -10.58 3.47
CA LEU A 71 -18.66 -9.36 2.67
C LEU A 71 -18.80 -9.66 1.16
N ALA A 72 -18.10 -10.68 0.66
CA ALA A 72 -18.25 -11.13 -0.72
C ALA A 72 -19.69 -11.58 -1.02
N LEU A 73 -20.32 -12.31 -0.12
CA LEU A 73 -21.71 -12.74 -0.29
C LEU A 73 -22.68 -11.55 -0.22
N LEU A 74 -22.45 -10.58 0.67
CA LEU A 74 -23.23 -9.35 0.73
C LEU A 74 -23.15 -8.58 -0.60
N GLY A 75 -21.95 -8.40 -1.15
CA GLY A 75 -21.75 -7.77 -2.46
C GLY A 75 -22.41 -8.56 -3.60
N ALA A 76 -22.31 -9.90 -3.58
CA ALA A 76 -22.95 -10.75 -4.57
C ALA A 76 -24.49 -10.69 -4.51
N GLN A 77 -25.08 -10.58 -3.33
CA GLN A 77 -26.53 -10.40 -3.17
C GLN A 77 -27.00 -9.05 -3.73
N ARG A 78 -26.23 -7.99 -3.50
CA ARG A 78 -26.55 -6.63 -3.91
C ARG A 78 -26.10 -6.26 -5.33
N ARG A 79 -25.44 -7.16 -6.05
CA ARG A 79 -24.79 -6.89 -7.35
C ARG A 79 -25.69 -6.22 -8.40
N ARG A 80 -27.01 -6.47 -8.36
CA ARG A 80 -27.97 -5.91 -9.33
C ARG A 80 -28.34 -4.45 -9.05
N GLU A 81 -28.02 -3.94 -7.87
CA GLU A 81 -28.25 -2.54 -7.46
C GLU A 81 -27.15 -1.61 -8.03
N PHE A 82 -26.05 -2.17 -8.51
CA PHE A 82 -24.85 -1.43 -8.91
C PHE A 82 -24.39 -1.82 -10.31
N ALA A 83 -23.84 -0.85 -11.03
CA ALA A 83 -23.21 -1.09 -12.33
C ALA A 83 -21.85 -1.80 -12.19
N HIS A 84 -21.10 -1.46 -11.14
CA HIS A 84 -19.79 -2.04 -10.85
C HIS A 84 -19.65 -2.42 -9.38
N LEU A 85 -18.88 -3.49 -9.13
CA LEU A 85 -18.36 -3.86 -7.83
C LEU A 85 -16.86 -3.58 -7.81
N TYR A 86 -16.36 -3.00 -6.73
CA TYR A 86 -14.95 -2.72 -6.53
C TYR A 86 -14.49 -3.33 -5.21
N ALA A 87 -13.57 -4.29 -5.25
CA ALA A 87 -13.01 -4.92 -4.06
C ALA A 87 -11.59 -4.37 -3.79
N THR A 88 -11.37 -3.82 -2.61
CA THR A 88 -10.10 -3.19 -2.23
C THR A 88 -8.97 -4.18 -1.94
N GLY A 89 -9.23 -5.48 -2.01
CA GLY A 89 -8.23 -6.52 -1.81
C GLY A 89 -8.68 -7.89 -2.30
N GLU A 90 -7.71 -8.76 -2.53
CA GLU A 90 -7.93 -10.14 -2.97
C GLU A 90 -8.67 -11.01 -1.94
N ASP A 91 -8.59 -10.68 -0.66
CA ASP A 91 -9.23 -11.46 0.41
C ASP A 91 -10.76 -11.46 0.28
N VAL A 92 -11.33 -10.36 -0.20
CA VAL A 92 -12.76 -10.25 -0.57
C VAL A 92 -12.97 -10.53 -2.05
N GLY A 93 -12.03 -10.07 -2.89
CA GLY A 93 -12.14 -10.19 -4.35
C GLY A 93 -12.21 -11.64 -4.82
N ILE A 94 -11.38 -12.54 -4.30
CA ILE A 94 -11.37 -13.96 -4.69
C ILE A 94 -12.69 -14.67 -4.34
N PRO A 95 -13.20 -14.64 -3.10
CA PRO A 95 -14.53 -15.18 -2.79
C PRO A 95 -15.63 -14.57 -3.65
N LEU A 96 -15.57 -13.27 -3.91
CA LEU A 96 -16.57 -12.59 -4.74
C LEU A 96 -16.55 -13.11 -6.18
N VAL A 97 -15.37 -13.29 -6.78
CA VAL A 97 -15.23 -13.89 -8.13
C VAL A 97 -15.87 -15.29 -8.17
N MET A 98 -15.65 -16.12 -7.15
CA MET A 98 -16.24 -17.46 -7.09
C MET A 98 -17.78 -17.39 -7.12
N LEU A 99 -18.36 -16.50 -6.32
CA LEU A 99 -19.81 -16.30 -6.26
C LEU A 99 -20.37 -15.73 -7.58
N LEU A 100 -19.71 -14.72 -8.14
CA LEU A 100 -20.16 -14.08 -9.39
C LEU A 100 -20.10 -15.04 -10.59
N ARG A 101 -19.09 -15.91 -10.64
CA ARG A 101 -19.02 -16.98 -11.65
C ARG A 101 -20.19 -17.96 -11.53
N ALA A 102 -20.50 -18.41 -10.32
CA ALA A 102 -21.63 -19.29 -10.07
C ALA A 102 -22.97 -18.64 -10.47
N LEU A 103 -23.06 -17.31 -10.31
CA LEU A 103 -24.22 -16.50 -10.69
C LEU A 103 -24.22 -16.06 -12.16
N ARG A 104 -23.20 -16.47 -12.95
CA ARG A 104 -23.01 -16.08 -14.36
C ARG A 104 -23.02 -14.55 -14.56
N TRP A 105 -22.47 -13.81 -13.61
CA TRP A 105 -22.37 -12.35 -13.65
C TRP A 105 -20.96 -11.95 -14.06
N HIS A 106 -20.79 -11.27 -15.20
CA HIS A 106 -19.50 -11.08 -15.85
C HIS A 106 -19.14 -9.60 -16.02
N GLU A 107 -17.82 -9.33 -16.07
CA GLU A 107 -17.23 -8.05 -16.49
C GLU A 107 -17.64 -6.80 -15.72
N ARG A 108 -18.01 -6.93 -14.46
CA ARG A 108 -18.45 -5.81 -13.62
C ARG A 108 -17.76 -5.78 -12.24
N LEU A 109 -16.63 -6.47 -12.11
CA LEU A 109 -15.86 -6.51 -10.90
C LEU A 109 -14.45 -6.02 -11.16
N THR A 110 -14.03 -4.97 -10.45
CA THR A 110 -12.62 -4.56 -10.33
C THR A 110 -12.08 -4.98 -8.98
N VAL A 111 -10.89 -5.57 -8.96
CA VAL A 111 -10.23 -6.04 -7.74
C VAL A 111 -8.81 -5.48 -7.69
N VAL A 112 -8.42 -4.90 -6.57
CA VAL A 112 -7.02 -4.63 -6.26
C VAL A 112 -6.40 -5.91 -5.71
N ILE A 113 -5.33 -6.39 -6.33
CA ILE A 113 -4.58 -7.55 -5.85
C ILE A 113 -3.24 -7.06 -5.31
N HIS A 114 -3.06 -7.17 -4.00
CA HIS A 114 -1.83 -6.77 -3.32
C HIS A 114 -0.76 -7.85 -3.40
N ASN A 115 -1.13 -9.13 -3.35
CA ASN A 115 -0.19 -10.24 -3.43
C ASN A 115 -0.78 -11.44 -4.17
N ALA A 116 -0.42 -11.63 -5.43
CA ALA A 116 -0.81 -12.78 -6.25
C ALA A 116 0.20 -13.95 -6.17
N ASP A 117 1.40 -13.74 -5.61
CA ASP A 117 2.57 -14.60 -5.86
C ASP A 117 2.75 -15.75 -4.85
N THR A 118 1.67 -16.25 -4.27
CA THR A 118 1.74 -17.53 -3.56
C THR A 118 1.28 -18.67 -4.47
N PRO A 119 1.87 -19.90 -4.38
CA PRO A 119 1.45 -21.02 -5.21
C PRO A 119 -0.05 -21.33 -5.13
N LYS A 120 -0.64 -21.19 -3.95
CA LYS A 120 -2.08 -21.38 -3.72
C LYS A 120 -2.90 -20.33 -4.45
N ARG A 121 -2.55 -19.03 -4.30
CA ARG A 121 -3.26 -17.92 -4.97
C ARG A 121 -3.14 -18.00 -6.48
N ARG A 122 -1.94 -18.27 -7.02
CA ARG A 122 -1.72 -18.44 -8.47
C ARG A 122 -2.60 -19.54 -9.06
N ARG A 123 -2.64 -20.73 -8.42
CA ARG A 123 -3.51 -21.84 -8.86
C ARG A 123 -4.98 -21.46 -8.82
N LEU A 124 -5.42 -20.80 -7.74
CA LEU A 124 -6.80 -20.40 -7.57
C LEU A 124 -7.21 -19.34 -8.59
N LEU A 125 -6.43 -18.28 -8.77
CA LEU A 125 -6.70 -17.23 -9.76
C LEU A 125 -6.75 -17.80 -11.18
N ARG A 126 -5.84 -18.72 -11.54
CA ARG A 126 -5.86 -19.41 -12.82
C ARG A 126 -7.15 -20.22 -13.02
N ALA A 127 -7.57 -21.00 -12.02
CA ALA A 127 -8.80 -21.80 -12.07
C ALA A 127 -10.06 -20.94 -12.18
N LEU A 128 -10.05 -19.77 -11.54
CA LEU A 128 -11.16 -18.80 -11.61
C LEU A 128 -11.27 -18.14 -12.98
N GLY A 129 -10.14 -17.97 -13.69
CA GLY A 129 -10.10 -17.32 -15.01
C GLY A 129 -10.48 -15.84 -14.94
N HIS A 130 -10.79 -15.26 -16.09
CA HIS A 130 -10.91 -13.79 -16.25
C HIS A 130 -12.33 -13.25 -16.42
N ARG A 131 -13.34 -14.12 -16.65
CA ARG A 131 -14.68 -13.67 -17.08
C ARG A 131 -15.43 -12.79 -16.09
N ALA A 132 -15.18 -12.94 -14.78
CA ALA A 132 -15.85 -12.11 -13.77
C ALA A 132 -15.25 -10.71 -13.66
N TYR A 133 -13.98 -10.54 -14.05
CA TYR A 133 -13.27 -9.28 -13.91
C TYR A 133 -13.62 -8.31 -15.05
N HIS A 134 -13.96 -7.06 -14.68
CA HIS A 134 -13.78 -5.90 -15.53
C HIS A 134 -12.29 -5.56 -15.62
N ALA A 135 -11.65 -5.41 -14.46
CA ALA A 135 -10.22 -5.19 -14.34
C ALA A 135 -9.63 -5.81 -13.07
N VAL A 136 -8.33 -6.07 -13.12
CA VAL A 136 -7.50 -6.43 -11.97
C VAL A 136 -6.41 -5.38 -11.84
N ILE A 137 -6.41 -4.65 -10.72
CA ILE A 137 -5.38 -3.64 -10.43
C ILE A 137 -4.25 -4.30 -9.67
N CYS A 138 -3.02 -4.04 -10.08
CA CYS A 138 -1.80 -4.44 -9.38
C CYS A 138 -0.86 -3.24 -9.21
N LEU A 139 0.05 -3.33 -8.23
CA LEU A 139 0.84 -2.19 -7.77
C LEU A 139 2.31 -2.24 -8.19
N SER A 140 2.71 -3.23 -8.98
CA SER A 140 4.09 -3.32 -9.50
C SER A 140 4.17 -4.08 -10.82
N ALA A 141 5.19 -3.80 -11.63
CA ALA A 141 5.48 -4.51 -12.88
C ALA A 141 5.79 -5.99 -12.63
N ALA A 142 6.44 -6.31 -11.51
CA ALA A 142 6.68 -7.70 -11.15
C ALA A 142 5.38 -8.47 -10.90
N GLN A 143 4.42 -7.84 -10.25
CA GLN A 143 3.11 -8.43 -10.00
C GLN A 143 2.26 -8.52 -11.28
N GLU A 144 2.34 -7.52 -12.16
CA GLU A 144 1.71 -7.55 -13.47
C GLU A 144 2.18 -8.78 -14.27
N ARG A 145 3.51 -9.03 -14.33
CA ARG A 145 4.05 -10.24 -14.95
C ARG A 145 3.53 -11.53 -14.32
N VAL A 146 3.43 -11.60 -13.00
CA VAL A 146 2.84 -12.78 -12.32
C VAL A 146 1.39 -13.00 -12.76
N LEU A 147 0.58 -11.94 -12.81
CA LEU A 147 -0.84 -12.03 -13.21
C LEU A 147 -1.02 -12.41 -14.68
N VAL A 148 -0.22 -11.85 -15.58
CA VAL A 148 -0.32 -12.10 -17.02
C VAL A 148 0.38 -13.42 -17.39
N ASP A 149 1.67 -13.56 -17.08
CA ASP A 149 2.49 -14.65 -17.62
C ASP A 149 2.32 -15.95 -16.81
N THR A 150 2.12 -15.84 -15.49
CA THR A 150 2.02 -17.02 -14.62
C THR A 150 0.59 -17.43 -14.36
N VAL A 151 -0.30 -16.49 -14.07
CA VAL A 151 -1.73 -16.77 -13.81
C VAL A 151 -2.49 -16.94 -15.12
N GLY A 152 -2.12 -16.23 -16.19
CA GLY A 152 -2.75 -16.28 -17.51
C GLY A 152 -3.96 -15.35 -17.63
N LEU A 153 -4.00 -14.25 -16.88
CA LEU A 153 -5.02 -13.22 -17.09
C LEU A 153 -4.72 -12.43 -18.37
N PRO A 154 -5.72 -12.08 -19.18
CA PRO A 154 -5.51 -11.23 -20.34
C PRO A 154 -4.88 -9.88 -19.93
N ALA A 155 -3.81 -9.48 -20.60
CA ALA A 155 -3.11 -8.22 -20.32
C ALA A 155 -4.06 -7.01 -20.37
N ALA A 156 -5.05 -7.02 -21.27
CA ALA A 156 -6.06 -5.96 -21.36
C ALA A 156 -6.86 -5.77 -20.07
N LYS A 157 -7.00 -6.80 -19.23
CA LYS A 157 -7.73 -6.75 -17.95
C LYS A 157 -6.82 -6.46 -16.76
N VAL A 158 -5.51 -6.59 -16.88
CA VAL A 158 -4.57 -6.25 -15.81
C VAL A 158 -4.16 -4.78 -15.97
N LYS A 159 -4.32 -4.02 -14.90
CA LYS A 159 -4.01 -2.58 -14.87
C LYS A 159 -2.99 -2.32 -13.77
N ARG A 160 -1.78 -1.99 -14.20
CA ARG A 160 -0.77 -1.53 -13.26
C ARG A 160 -1.04 -0.08 -12.90
N MET A 161 -1.20 0.18 -11.63
CA MET A 161 -1.32 1.52 -11.04
C MET A 161 -0.27 1.67 -9.95
N ARG A 162 0.21 2.88 -9.72
CA ARG A 162 1.10 3.14 -8.58
C ARG A 162 0.29 3.19 -7.30
N LEU A 163 0.94 2.88 -6.18
CA LEU A 163 0.35 3.09 -4.86
C LEU A 163 0.06 4.60 -4.71
N TRP A 164 -0.98 4.90 -4.01
CA TRP A 164 -1.42 6.26 -3.70
C TRP A 164 -0.92 6.72 -2.33
N MET A 165 -0.74 8.02 -2.18
CA MET A 165 -0.32 8.64 -0.93
C MET A 165 -1.05 9.97 -0.73
N ASP A 166 -1.51 10.24 0.49
CA ASP A 166 -2.01 11.56 0.84
C ASP A 166 -0.83 12.53 1.02
N HIS A 167 -0.42 13.16 -0.07
CA HIS A 167 0.68 14.12 -0.10
C HIS A 167 0.37 15.43 0.62
N ARG A 168 -0.89 15.69 0.98
CA ARG A 168 -1.29 16.86 1.76
C ARG A 168 -1.09 16.62 3.25
N PHE A 169 -1.33 15.40 3.72
CA PHE A 169 -1.01 14.97 5.07
C PHE A 169 0.50 14.77 5.23
N TYR A 170 1.13 13.98 4.36
CA TYR A 170 2.58 13.77 4.33
C TYR A 170 3.23 14.92 3.53
N ARG A 171 3.46 16.02 4.22
CA ARG A 171 4.18 17.19 3.68
C ARG A 171 5.23 17.65 4.68
N PRO A 172 6.41 18.08 4.22
CA PRO A 172 7.42 18.69 5.07
C PRO A 172 6.83 19.89 5.83
N SER A 173 7.25 20.07 7.08
CA SER A 173 6.80 21.21 7.91
C SER A 173 7.33 22.54 7.40
N ARG A 174 8.43 22.53 6.64
CA ARG A 174 9.09 23.69 6.05
C ARG A 174 9.06 23.61 4.53
N ALA A 175 9.01 24.76 3.86
CA ALA A 175 9.11 24.82 2.43
C ALA A 175 10.51 24.37 1.94
N ALA A 176 10.57 23.73 0.77
CA ALA A 176 11.83 23.31 0.18
C ALA A 176 12.75 24.55 -0.03
N GLY A 177 13.89 24.58 0.65
CA GLY A 177 14.87 25.65 0.56
C GLY A 177 15.04 26.52 1.81
N GLU A 178 14.13 26.46 2.78
CA GLU A 178 14.33 27.09 4.08
C GLU A 178 15.22 26.20 4.95
N ASN A 179 16.45 26.65 5.20
CA ASN A 179 17.48 26.14 6.10
C ASN A 179 17.12 24.77 6.75
N GLU A 180 17.07 23.72 5.92
CA GLU A 180 16.79 22.36 6.34
C GLU A 180 17.98 21.91 7.21
N ALA A 181 17.83 22.03 8.54
CA ALA A 181 18.72 21.33 9.42
C ALA A 181 18.66 19.85 9.02
N ALA A 182 19.75 19.32 8.50
CA ALA A 182 19.84 17.91 8.16
C ALA A 182 19.37 17.12 9.38
N GLY A 183 18.36 16.27 9.20
CA GLY A 183 17.89 15.40 10.27
C GLY A 183 19.05 14.60 10.86
N ASP A 184 18.94 14.19 12.10
CA ASP A 184 20.04 13.63 12.87
C ASP A 184 19.93 12.11 13.10
N TYR A 185 19.00 11.44 12.39
CA TYR A 185 18.81 9.98 12.43
C TYR A 185 18.36 9.41 11.10
N VAL A 186 18.55 8.11 10.96
CA VAL A 186 18.05 7.27 9.88
C VAL A 186 16.72 6.66 10.34
N LEU A 187 15.65 6.77 9.53
CA LEU A 187 14.35 6.22 9.83
C LEU A 187 14.10 4.94 9.05
N SER A 188 13.48 3.94 9.68
CA SER A 188 12.94 2.75 8.98
C SER A 188 11.56 2.40 9.48
N ILE A 189 10.61 2.13 8.57
CA ILE A 189 9.20 1.94 8.91
C ILE A 189 8.62 0.69 8.26
N GLY A 190 7.72 0.05 9.01
CA GLY A 190 6.88 -1.06 8.56
C GLY A 190 7.26 -2.40 9.15
N MET A 191 6.46 -3.43 8.86
CA MET A 191 6.65 -4.78 9.39
C MET A 191 6.64 -5.84 8.29
N GLU A 192 5.75 -5.69 7.31
CA GLU A 192 5.53 -6.71 6.32
C GLU A 192 6.75 -6.90 5.42
N SER A 193 7.26 -8.13 5.37
CA SER A 193 8.42 -8.53 4.57
C SER A 193 9.67 -7.69 4.79
N ARG A 194 9.82 -7.06 5.97
CA ARG A 194 11.05 -6.34 6.32
C ARG A 194 12.19 -7.29 6.62
N ASP A 195 13.37 -6.91 6.18
CA ASP A 195 14.65 -7.58 6.46
C ASP A 195 15.43 -6.77 7.50
N TYR A 196 14.89 -6.71 8.70
CA TYR A 196 15.51 -6.01 9.82
C TYR A 196 16.86 -6.60 10.26
N PRO A 197 17.12 -7.91 10.16
CA PRO A 197 18.47 -8.43 10.41
C PRO A 197 19.54 -7.78 9.53
N THR A 198 19.27 -7.57 8.25
CA THR A 198 20.18 -6.86 7.33
C THR A 198 20.38 -5.40 7.75
N LEU A 199 19.30 -4.70 8.16
CA LEU A 199 19.40 -3.33 8.68
C LEU A 199 20.23 -3.27 9.97
N GLN A 200 20.01 -4.19 10.92
CA GLN A 200 20.77 -4.23 12.17
C GLN A 200 22.27 -4.44 11.92
N ALA A 201 22.62 -5.35 11.02
CA ALA A 201 24.01 -5.59 10.65
C ALA A 201 24.65 -4.35 9.98
N ALA A 202 23.91 -3.64 9.13
CA ALA A 202 24.38 -2.38 8.52
C ALA A 202 24.54 -1.27 9.56
N ALA A 203 23.59 -1.12 10.49
CA ALA A 203 23.57 -0.08 11.50
C ALA A 203 24.66 -0.25 12.57
N ALA A 204 25.04 -1.49 12.90
CA ALA A 204 26.03 -1.79 13.92
C ALA A 204 27.41 -1.17 13.64
N GLU A 205 27.73 -0.92 12.36
CA GLU A 205 29.01 -0.36 11.94
C GLU A 205 28.93 1.13 11.54
N LEU A 206 27.80 1.80 11.85
CA LEU A 206 27.58 3.22 11.55
C LEU A 206 27.46 4.05 12.85
N PRO A 207 28.03 5.25 12.90
CA PRO A 207 27.94 6.11 14.08
C PRO A 207 26.62 6.88 14.17
N TYR A 208 25.65 6.56 13.30
CA TYR A 208 24.38 7.28 13.18
C TYR A 208 23.32 6.69 14.10
N ARG A 209 22.37 7.52 14.51
CA ARG A 209 21.16 7.06 15.22
C ARG A 209 20.17 6.48 14.24
N PHE A 210 19.55 5.39 14.62
CA PHE A 210 18.47 4.74 13.86
C PHE A 210 17.19 4.74 14.67
N HIS A 211 16.10 5.15 14.04
CA HIS A 211 14.76 5.06 14.58
C HIS A 211 13.96 4.07 13.75
N VAL A 212 13.49 3.00 14.37
CA VAL A 212 12.73 1.95 13.68
C VAL A 212 11.31 1.91 14.20
N VAL A 213 10.33 2.14 13.33
CA VAL A 213 8.93 2.01 13.66
C VAL A 213 8.42 0.68 13.09
N ALA A 214 8.50 -0.35 13.93
CA ALA A 214 8.07 -1.70 13.55
C ALA A 214 6.56 -1.86 13.76
N SER A 215 5.77 -1.12 12.98
CA SER A 215 4.31 -1.20 12.96
C SER A 215 3.83 -1.57 11.57
N GLY A 216 2.80 -2.37 11.50
CA GLY A 216 2.17 -2.76 10.24
C GLY A 216 0.67 -2.84 10.38
N TRP A 217 -0.01 -2.50 9.32
CA TRP A 217 -1.45 -2.45 9.23
C TRP A 217 -2.04 -3.85 9.01
N SER A 218 -1.88 -4.82 9.89
CA SER A 218 -2.65 -6.07 9.79
C SER A 218 -3.03 -6.61 11.16
N PRO A 219 -4.29 -6.42 11.57
CA PRO A 219 -4.82 -7.05 12.78
C PRO A 219 -5.00 -8.58 12.63
N THR A 220 -4.91 -9.13 11.42
CA THR A 220 -5.23 -10.54 11.14
C THR A 220 -4.04 -11.41 10.75
N ALA A 221 -2.92 -10.84 10.40
CA ALA A 221 -1.70 -11.62 10.23
C ALA A 221 -1.09 -11.85 11.62
N GLY A 222 -1.04 -13.08 12.07
CA GLY A 222 -0.28 -13.50 13.25
C GLY A 222 1.23 -13.28 13.03
N PHE A 223 1.62 -12.02 12.83
CA PHE A 223 3.02 -11.61 12.76
C PHE A 223 3.59 -11.67 14.18
N THR A 224 4.30 -12.74 14.45
CA THR A 224 5.20 -12.82 15.59
C THR A 224 6.11 -11.61 15.61
N ALA A 225 6.22 -11.03 16.78
CA ALA A 225 7.11 -9.94 17.17
C ALA A 225 8.04 -9.40 16.06
N ALA A 226 7.60 -8.32 15.41
CA ALA A 226 8.41 -7.30 14.73
C ALA A 226 9.66 -7.79 13.97
N GLY A 227 9.54 -8.79 13.08
CA GLY A 227 10.63 -9.15 12.16
C GLY A 227 12.02 -9.37 12.81
N GLY A 228 12.11 -9.57 14.12
CA GLY A 228 13.35 -9.79 14.84
C GLY A 228 14.12 -8.52 15.21
N ILE A 229 13.61 -7.30 14.93
CA ILE A 229 14.34 -6.07 15.32
C ILE A 229 14.34 -5.87 16.83
N GLN A 230 15.51 -5.69 17.40
CA GLN A 230 15.72 -5.30 18.80
C GLN A 230 16.39 -3.95 18.86
N GLY A 231 16.12 -3.19 19.93
CA GLY A 231 16.88 -1.99 20.25
C GLY A 231 18.36 -2.31 20.48
N GLY A 232 19.20 -1.35 20.19
CA GLY A 232 20.67 -1.45 20.34
C GLY A 232 21.24 -0.11 20.79
N ALA A 233 22.57 -0.03 20.88
CA ALA A 233 23.25 1.18 21.33
C ALA A 233 22.86 2.42 20.49
N ASN A 234 22.63 2.23 19.19
CA ASN A 234 22.26 3.29 18.25
C ASN A 234 20.90 3.05 17.57
N ILE A 235 20.12 2.03 17.98
CA ILE A 235 18.81 1.69 17.40
C ILE A 235 17.71 1.84 18.45
N THR A 236 16.78 2.78 18.21
CA THR A 236 15.54 2.92 18.96
C THR A 236 14.40 2.24 18.18
N VAL A 237 13.59 1.42 18.86
CA VAL A 237 12.45 0.72 18.24
C VAL A 237 11.16 1.16 18.91
N GLU A 238 10.24 1.70 18.10
CA GLU A 238 8.87 2.04 18.53
C GLU A 238 7.83 1.21 17.76
N ARG A 239 6.60 1.16 18.30
CA ARG A 239 5.49 0.40 17.69
C ARG A 239 4.17 1.14 17.88
N ASN A 240 3.25 0.93 16.91
CA ASN A 240 1.86 1.42 17.00
C ASN A 240 1.75 2.93 17.26
N LEU A 241 2.54 3.71 16.54
CA LEU A 241 2.49 5.17 16.63
C LEU A 241 1.28 5.75 15.90
N PRO A 242 0.68 6.84 16.41
CA PRO A 242 -0.27 7.64 15.66
C PRO A 242 0.36 8.20 14.37
N TYR A 243 -0.45 8.39 13.33
CA TYR A 243 0.02 8.95 12.06
C TYR A 243 0.68 10.32 12.17
N ALA A 244 0.16 11.19 13.04
CA ALA A 244 0.78 12.49 13.32
C ALA A 244 2.22 12.33 13.83
N ARG A 245 2.45 11.38 14.77
CA ARG A 245 3.79 11.12 15.30
C ARG A 245 4.70 10.51 14.24
N LEU A 246 4.15 9.64 13.38
CA LEU A 246 4.88 9.06 12.26
C LEU A 246 5.34 10.14 11.27
N ARG A 247 4.46 11.09 10.94
CA ARG A 247 4.81 12.25 10.12
C ARG A 247 5.93 13.10 10.72
N GLU A 248 5.91 13.33 12.03
CA GLU A 248 7.01 14.04 12.73
C GLU A 248 8.34 13.30 12.60
N LEU A 249 8.32 11.96 12.72
CA LEU A 249 9.54 11.15 12.55
C LEU A 249 10.08 11.23 11.12
N TYR A 250 9.22 11.23 10.11
CA TYR A 250 9.64 11.49 8.74
C TYR A 250 10.23 12.89 8.58
N ASP A 251 9.59 13.89 9.16
CA ASP A 251 10.05 15.28 9.04
C ASP A 251 11.44 15.48 9.65
N GLY A 252 11.67 14.87 10.80
CA GLY A 252 12.95 14.96 11.53
C GLY A 252 14.07 14.03 11.06
N CYS A 253 13.81 13.06 10.18
CA CYS A 253 14.86 12.15 9.73
C CYS A 253 15.71 12.76 8.59
N ARG A 254 16.94 12.24 8.44
CA ARG A 254 17.84 12.61 7.33
C ARG A 254 17.55 11.83 6.08
N LEU A 255 17.30 10.53 6.22
CA LEU A 255 16.95 9.61 5.14
C LEU A 255 16.10 8.45 5.68
N VAL A 256 15.46 7.72 4.77
CA VAL A 256 14.63 6.56 5.12
C VAL A 256 15.24 5.29 4.54
N VAL A 257 15.32 4.23 5.35
CA VAL A 257 15.77 2.91 4.89
C VAL A 257 14.59 1.94 4.87
N VAL A 258 14.38 1.27 3.74
CA VAL A 258 13.34 0.28 3.55
C VAL A 258 13.97 -1.08 3.22
N PRO A 259 14.41 -1.84 4.24
CA PRO A 259 15.00 -3.16 4.08
C PRO A 259 13.88 -4.16 3.78
N VAL A 260 13.82 -4.69 2.57
CA VAL A 260 12.77 -5.63 2.15
C VAL A 260 13.38 -6.96 1.71
N LYS A 261 12.75 -8.05 2.13
CA LYS A 261 13.05 -9.39 1.60
C LYS A 261 12.68 -9.47 0.12
N ARG A 262 13.24 -10.44 -0.60
CA ARG A 262 12.92 -10.62 -2.02
C ARG A 262 11.47 -11.09 -2.21
N VAL A 263 10.64 -10.22 -2.74
CA VAL A 263 9.22 -10.47 -3.03
C VAL A 263 8.81 -9.81 -4.36
N SER A 264 7.78 -10.35 -5.03
CA SER A 264 7.27 -9.82 -6.30
C SER A 264 6.14 -8.80 -6.15
N TYR A 265 5.61 -8.63 -4.94
CA TYR A 265 4.55 -7.66 -4.65
C TYR A 265 5.12 -6.40 -3.98
N ALA A 266 4.33 -5.36 -3.92
CA ALA A 266 4.74 -4.01 -3.49
C ALA A 266 4.96 -3.88 -1.96
N ALA A 267 5.67 -4.85 -1.34
CA ALA A 267 6.04 -4.75 0.07
C ALA A 267 7.02 -3.58 0.28
N GLY A 268 6.72 -2.75 1.26
CA GLY A 268 7.57 -1.59 1.58
C GLY A 268 7.22 -0.31 0.85
N VAL A 269 6.43 -0.39 -0.21
CA VAL A 269 6.11 0.77 -1.06
C VAL A 269 5.39 1.88 -0.29
N THR A 270 4.52 1.57 0.67
CA THR A 270 3.89 2.60 1.51
C THR A 270 4.94 3.48 2.19
N GLY A 271 5.90 2.87 2.90
CA GLY A 271 6.96 3.64 3.57
C GLY A 271 7.90 4.39 2.60
N ILE A 272 8.11 3.86 1.38
CA ILE A 272 8.84 4.56 0.32
C ILE A 272 8.05 5.81 -0.12
N CYS A 273 6.75 5.67 -0.42
CA CYS A 273 5.93 6.79 -0.87
C CYS A 273 5.72 7.85 0.23
N GLU A 274 5.59 7.43 1.51
CA GLU A 274 5.55 8.35 2.66
C GLU A 274 6.85 9.15 2.77
N ALA A 275 8.01 8.48 2.68
CA ALA A 275 9.32 9.13 2.69
C ALA A 275 9.46 10.14 1.54
N MET A 276 9.08 9.73 0.34
CA MET A 276 9.11 10.59 -0.85
C MET A 276 8.16 11.79 -0.72
N ALA A 277 6.96 11.59 -0.19
CA ALA A 277 6.01 12.66 0.09
C ALA A 277 6.57 13.68 1.10
N MET A 278 7.34 13.21 2.07
CA MET A 278 8.05 14.04 3.04
C MET A 278 9.37 14.62 2.52
N GLY A 279 9.66 14.48 1.21
CA GLY A 279 10.86 15.00 0.60
C GLY A 279 12.15 14.32 1.08
N LYS A 280 12.09 13.06 1.48
CA LYS A 280 13.26 12.33 2.00
C LYS A 280 13.86 11.40 0.93
N PRO A 281 15.19 11.28 0.86
CA PRO A 281 15.84 10.27 0.05
C PRO A 281 15.65 8.89 0.69
N VAL A 282 15.65 7.85 -0.15
CA VAL A 282 15.36 6.47 0.27
C VAL A 282 16.55 5.56 -0.02
N VAL A 283 16.93 4.71 0.91
CA VAL A 283 17.75 3.52 0.66
C VAL A 283 16.83 2.30 0.73
N ALA A 284 16.72 1.53 -0.34
CA ALA A 284 15.81 0.40 -0.40
C ALA A 284 16.48 -0.86 -0.96
N SER A 285 16.09 -2.04 -0.44
CA SER A 285 16.51 -3.32 -1.05
C SER A 285 15.91 -3.47 -2.44
N ALA A 286 16.70 -3.85 -3.45
CA ALA A 286 16.26 -4.03 -4.84
C ALA A 286 15.36 -5.27 -5.00
N SER A 287 14.23 -5.29 -4.28
CA SER A 287 13.21 -6.32 -4.40
C SER A 287 12.34 -6.06 -5.64
N PRO A 288 11.96 -7.09 -6.42
CA PRO A 288 11.22 -6.90 -7.67
C PRO A 288 9.93 -6.08 -7.52
N GLY A 289 9.29 -6.14 -6.36
CA GLY A 289 8.02 -5.43 -6.10
C GLY A 289 8.15 -3.92 -5.93
N ILE A 290 9.36 -3.37 -5.76
CA ILE A 290 9.57 -1.95 -5.49
C ILE A 290 10.35 -1.20 -6.58
N LEU A 291 10.85 -1.90 -7.59
CA LEU A 291 11.69 -1.29 -8.64
C LEU A 291 10.96 -0.21 -9.47
N ASP A 292 9.64 -0.18 -9.44
CA ASP A 292 8.83 0.86 -10.10
C ASP A 292 8.75 2.16 -9.28
N TYR A 293 9.28 2.16 -8.06
CA TYR A 293 9.12 3.26 -7.09
C TYR A 293 10.43 3.93 -6.67
N VAL A 294 11.57 3.32 -6.96
CA VAL A 294 12.88 3.89 -6.65
C VAL A 294 13.75 3.80 -7.90
N GLU A 295 14.22 4.94 -8.37
CA GLU A 295 15.23 5.07 -9.41
C GLU A 295 16.59 5.32 -8.74
N ASP A 296 17.53 4.37 -8.95
CA ASP A 296 18.84 4.43 -8.30
C ASP A 296 19.63 5.67 -8.72
N GLY A 297 20.15 6.39 -7.76
CA GLY A 297 20.89 7.64 -7.96
C GLY A 297 20.03 8.89 -8.19
N VAL A 298 18.72 8.76 -8.41
CA VAL A 298 17.79 9.87 -8.69
C VAL A 298 16.83 10.12 -7.53
N SER A 299 16.07 9.09 -7.14
CA SER A 299 15.08 9.18 -6.06
C SER A 299 15.59 8.55 -4.74
N GLY A 300 16.69 7.82 -4.81
CA GLY A 300 17.30 7.13 -3.68
C GLY A 300 18.41 6.20 -4.13
N ARG A 301 18.72 5.20 -3.30
CA ARG A 301 19.71 4.18 -3.59
C ARG A 301 19.07 2.79 -3.49
N LEU A 302 19.29 1.96 -4.50
CA LEU A 302 18.91 0.55 -4.53
C LEU A 302 20.11 -0.32 -4.16
N VAL A 303 19.95 -1.19 -3.17
CA VAL A 303 20.98 -2.12 -2.73
C VAL A 303 20.51 -3.57 -2.90
N PRO A 304 21.43 -4.54 -3.11
CA PRO A 304 21.04 -5.95 -3.20
C PRO A 304 20.28 -6.41 -1.94
N VAL A 305 19.27 -7.27 -2.14
CA VAL A 305 18.48 -7.84 -1.02
C VAL A 305 19.40 -8.68 -0.12
N GLY A 306 19.39 -8.42 1.18
CA GLY A 306 20.19 -9.14 2.18
C GLY A 306 21.65 -8.69 2.28
N ASP A 307 22.06 -7.66 1.55
CA ASP A 307 23.43 -7.15 1.57
C ASP A 307 23.56 -5.99 2.56
N ALA A 308 24.02 -6.30 3.79
CA ALA A 308 24.23 -5.31 4.84
C ALA A 308 25.39 -4.35 4.50
N GLY A 309 26.44 -4.82 3.81
CA GLY A 309 27.58 -3.99 3.40
C GLY A 309 27.17 -2.94 2.37
N ALA A 310 26.42 -3.33 1.33
CA ALA A 310 25.90 -2.40 0.35
C ALA A 310 24.90 -1.41 0.99
N MET A 311 24.06 -1.87 1.92
CA MET A 311 23.11 -1.01 2.64
C MET A 311 23.84 0.02 3.49
N ARG A 312 24.87 -0.39 4.23
CA ARG A 312 25.75 0.50 5.02
C ARG A 312 26.40 1.57 4.14
N GLY A 313 27.00 1.14 3.01
CA GLY A 313 27.64 2.06 2.07
C GLY A 313 26.67 3.08 1.49
N ALA A 314 25.46 2.67 1.12
CA ALA A 314 24.42 3.56 0.61
C ALA A 314 23.91 4.56 1.66
N ILE A 315 23.74 4.12 2.92
CA ILE A 315 23.37 5.00 4.04
C ILE A 315 24.48 6.04 4.26
N ALA A 316 25.75 5.62 4.37
CA ALA A 316 26.88 6.52 4.57
C ALA A 316 26.99 7.54 3.44
N ALA A 317 26.89 7.10 2.18
CA ALA A 317 26.98 7.98 1.03
C ALA A 317 25.94 9.11 1.02
N LEU A 318 24.66 8.79 1.39
CA LEU A 318 23.60 9.80 1.52
C LEU A 318 23.75 10.65 2.79
N TRP A 319 24.37 10.11 3.83
CA TRP A 319 24.62 10.86 5.04
C TRP A 319 25.73 11.89 4.84
N ASP A 320 26.78 11.53 4.13
CA ASP A 320 27.96 12.38 3.92
C ASP A 320 27.77 13.40 2.76
N ASP A 321 26.75 13.19 1.91
CA ASP A 321 26.34 14.15 0.85
C ASP A 321 24.95 14.73 1.13
N PRO A 322 24.83 15.72 2.03
CA PRO A 322 23.53 16.31 2.37
C PRO A 322 22.90 17.09 1.22
N ASP A 323 23.66 17.64 0.29
CA ASP A 323 23.13 18.38 -0.85
C ASP A 323 22.52 17.47 -1.89
N GLY A 324 23.21 16.38 -2.23
CA GLY A 324 22.67 15.33 -3.08
C GLY A 324 21.45 14.66 -2.47
N ALA A 325 21.48 14.36 -1.17
CA ALA A 325 20.34 13.81 -0.45
C ALA A 325 19.11 14.73 -0.50
N ARG A 326 19.31 16.04 -0.30
CA ARG A 326 18.23 17.04 -0.44
C ARG A 326 17.71 17.14 -1.88
N ALA A 327 18.60 17.08 -2.88
CA ALA A 327 18.18 17.09 -4.30
C ALA A 327 17.29 15.89 -4.62
N MET A 328 17.65 14.67 -4.17
CA MET A 328 16.80 13.48 -4.28
C MET A 328 15.46 13.65 -3.57
N GLY A 329 15.47 14.22 -2.37
CA GLY A 329 14.23 14.48 -1.61
C GLY A 329 13.29 15.44 -2.34
N ARG A 330 13.82 16.54 -2.92
CA ARG A 330 13.01 17.46 -3.73
C ARG A 330 12.43 16.79 -4.97
N HIS A 331 13.22 15.99 -5.67
CA HIS A 331 12.75 15.20 -6.82
C HIS A 331 11.59 14.27 -6.39
N ASN A 332 11.76 13.56 -5.28
CA ASN A 332 10.76 12.66 -4.74
C ASN A 332 9.44 13.37 -4.44
N ARG A 333 9.51 14.53 -3.81
CA ARG A 333 8.32 15.32 -3.49
C ARG A 333 7.55 15.73 -4.74
N VAL A 334 8.25 16.27 -5.74
CA VAL A 334 7.64 16.65 -7.03
C VAL A 334 6.99 15.45 -7.71
N TRP A 335 7.65 14.30 -7.70
CA TRP A 335 7.10 13.09 -8.30
C TRP A 335 5.84 12.59 -7.60
N VAL A 336 5.83 12.60 -6.27
CA VAL A 336 4.62 12.22 -5.50
C VAL A 336 3.47 13.17 -5.80
N GLU A 337 3.71 14.48 -5.82
CA GLU A 337 2.68 15.48 -6.13
C GLU A 337 2.11 15.31 -7.53
N ALA A 338 2.92 14.87 -8.48
CA ALA A 338 2.48 14.67 -9.86
C ALA A 338 1.76 13.33 -10.10
N GLU A 339 2.27 12.22 -9.53
CA GLU A 339 1.89 10.88 -9.99
C GLU A 339 1.52 9.87 -8.88
N ILE A 340 2.07 10.02 -7.66
CA ILE A 340 1.91 9.02 -6.58
C ILE A 340 1.01 9.58 -5.48
N ASN A 341 -0.13 10.11 -5.85
CA ASN A 341 -1.07 10.71 -4.90
C ASN A 341 -2.47 10.13 -5.03
N THR A 342 -3.28 10.34 -3.99
CA THR A 342 -4.64 9.83 -3.89
C THR A 342 -5.51 10.34 -5.05
N ASP A 343 -5.38 11.61 -5.45
CA ASP A 343 -6.19 12.19 -6.53
C ASP A 343 -5.88 11.52 -7.87
N ALA A 344 -4.59 11.36 -8.20
CA ALA A 344 -4.16 10.70 -9.43
C ALA A 344 -4.67 9.24 -9.51
N TYR A 345 -4.61 8.51 -8.40
CA TYR A 345 -5.14 7.15 -8.32
C TYR A 345 -6.66 7.13 -8.52
N VAL A 346 -7.39 7.98 -7.82
CA VAL A 346 -8.85 8.09 -7.90
C VAL A 346 -9.31 8.39 -9.32
N GLU A 347 -8.65 9.31 -10.02
CA GLU A 347 -8.97 9.64 -11.41
C GLU A 347 -8.63 8.50 -12.38
N GLN A 348 -7.56 7.74 -12.14
CA GLN A 348 -7.27 6.54 -12.94
C GLN A 348 -8.35 5.47 -12.77
N VAL A 349 -8.80 5.23 -11.54
CA VAL A 349 -9.89 4.28 -11.26
C VAL A 349 -11.21 4.78 -11.85
N ALA A 350 -11.52 6.08 -11.72
CA ALA A 350 -12.74 6.65 -12.29
C ALA A 350 -12.80 6.47 -13.82
N ARG A 351 -11.70 6.77 -14.51
CA ARG A 351 -11.57 6.51 -15.96
C ARG A 351 -11.71 5.03 -16.30
N LEU A 352 -11.11 4.15 -15.51
CA LEU A 352 -11.22 2.70 -15.71
C LEU A 352 -12.67 2.20 -15.60
N LEU A 353 -13.47 2.81 -14.74
CA LEU A 353 -14.89 2.46 -14.54
C LEU A 353 -15.84 3.22 -15.46
N GLY A 354 -15.33 4.02 -16.41
CA GLY A 354 -16.16 4.77 -17.36
C GLY A 354 -16.86 5.99 -16.74
N SER A 355 -16.33 6.53 -15.63
CA SER A 355 -16.85 7.71 -14.94
C SER A 355 -15.96 8.93 -15.25
N ALA A 356 -15.68 9.17 -16.52
CA ALA A 356 -14.92 10.33 -16.98
C ALA A 356 -15.79 11.62 -16.94
#